data_062c337b3980f0fb4ec9e64762a3fbe6
#
_entry.id   062c337b3980f0fb4ec9e64762a3fbe6
#
_cell.length_a   1.000
_cell.length_b   1.000
_cell.length_c   1.000
_cell.angle_alpha   90.00
_cell.angle_beta   90.00
_cell.angle_gamma   90.00
#
_symmetry.space_group_name_H-M   'P 1'
#
loop_
_entity.id
_entity.type
_entity.pdbx_description
1 polymer ?
#
loop_
_entity_poly.entity_id
_entity_poly.type
_entity_poly.pdbx_seq_one_letter_code
_entity_poly.pdbx_strand_id
1 'polypeptide(L)'
;LFTTFFMNLTARARPMLEAEASALVRDLTDGRYDRMEFDDNYRVRLLDRFEDSYVIDRFSGGEADVASLSARVALSKIIAARGGGTLGFLVLDEVFGSLDAGRRNNVLLALERLKRSFGQIFIISHVAEVQESALVDEVWMLEEDEDGKSTVRRVEQSLPQPADLIVHEP
;
A
#
# COMPACT_ATOMS: atom_id res chain seq x y z
N LEU A 1 27.90 -17.73 -17.45
CA LEU A 1 27.56 -18.22 -16.08
C LEU A 1 26.72 -17.18 -15.30
N PHE A 2 27.16 -15.92 -15.22
CA PHE A 2 26.41 -14.85 -14.54
C PHE A 2 25.05 -14.56 -15.19
N THR A 3 24.98 -14.51 -16.51
CA THR A 3 23.75 -14.24 -17.26
C THR A 3 22.73 -15.35 -17.06
N THR A 4 23.15 -16.61 -17.08
CA THR A 4 22.25 -17.76 -16.86
C THR A 4 21.77 -17.82 -15.41
N PHE A 5 22.62 -17.48 -14.44
CA PHE A 5 22.24 -17.38 -13.03
C PHE A 5 21.20 -16.28 -12.81
N PHE A 6 21.42 -15.10 -13.40
CA PHE A 6 20.49 -13.97 -13.31
C PHE A 6 19.13 -14.30 -13.96
N MET A 7 19.13 -14.93 -15.14
CA MET A 7 17.92 -15.38 -15.83
C MET A 7 17.14 -16.41 -14.97
N ASN A 8 17.81 -17.37 -14.33
CA ASN A 8 17.16 -18.34 -13.48
C ASN A 8 16.61 -17.72 -12.20
N LEU A 9 17.27 -16.70 -11.65
CA LEU A 9 16.81 -16.00 -10.45
C LEU A 9 15.55 -15.17 -10.76
N THR A 10 15.55 -14.46 -11.88
CA THR A 10 14.43 -13.67 -12.34
C THR A 10 13.23 -14.54 -12.74
N ALA A 11 13.47 -15.65 -13.45
CA ALA A 11 12.42 -16.59 -13.83
C ALA A 11 11.67 -17.21 -12.63
N ARG A 12 12.33 -17.35 -11.48
CA ARG A 12 11.70 -17.85 -10.24
C ARG A 12 11.04 -16.75 -9.41
N ALA A 13 11.59 -15.54 -9.43
CA ALA A 13 11.10 -14.43 -8.63
C ALA A 13 9.86 -13.77 -9.27
N ARG A 14 9.83 -13.68 -10.60
CA ARG A 14 8.76 -13.03 -11.35
C ARG A 14 7.37 -13.61 -11.09
N PRO A 15 7.12 -14.93 -11.19
CA PRO A 15 5.79 -15.48 -10.90
C PRO A 15 5.32 -15.22 -9.46
N MET A 16 6.24 -15.24 -8.50
CA MET A 16 5.91 -14.92 -7.11
C MET A 16 5.55 -13.45 -6.95
N LEU A 17 6.30 -12.56 -7.60
CA LEU A 17 6.03 -11.12 -7.58
C LEU A 17 4.68 -10.81 -8.23
N GLU A 18 4.40 -11.41 -9.39
CA GLU A 18 3.13 -11.26 -10.09
C GLU A 18 1.95 -11.76 -9.26
N ALA A 19 2.08 -12.89 -8.58
CA ALA A 19 1.03 -13.44 -7.72
C ALA A 19 0.73 -12.52 -6.53
N GLU A 20 1.76 -12.08 -5.80
CA GLU A 20 1.59 -11.19 -4.64
C GLU A 20 1.11 -9.80 -5.06
N ALA A 21 1.64 -9.24 -6.15
CA ALA A 21 1.21 -7.95 -6.66
C ALA A 21 -0.22 -7.98 -7.21
N SER A 22 -0.63 -9.09 -7.85
CA SER A 22 -2.01 -9.29 -8.33
C SER A 22 -3.01 -9.33 -7.19
N ALA A 23 -2.70 -10.01 -6.10
CA ALA A 23 -3.55 -10.05 -4.92
C ALA A 23 -3.76 -8.62 -4.35
N LEU A 24 -2.66 -7.85 -4.24
CA LEU A 24 -2.72 -6.48 -3.74
C LEU A 24 -3.47 -5.54 -4.68
N VAL A 25 -3.18 -5.56 -5.98
CA VAL A 25 -3.86 -4.67 -6.93
C VAL A 25 -5.35 -4.95 -6.99
N ARG A 26 -5.76 -6.21 -6.89
CA ARG A 26 -7.18 -6.58 -6.80
C ARG A 26 -7.84 -5.96 -5.58
N ASP A 27 -7.23 -6.09 -4.41
CA ASP A 27 -7.74 -5.51 -3.17
C ASP A 27 -7.78 -3.97 -3.23
N LEU A 28 -6.72 -3.33 -3.73
CA LEU A 28 -6.59 -1.88 -3.77
C LEU A 28 -7.47 -1.21 -4.84
N THR A 29 -7.91 -1.96 -5.85
CA THR A 29 -8.75 -1.44 -6.95
C THR A 29 -10.20 -1.94 -6.89
N ASP A 30 -10.58 -2.59 -5.79
CA ASP A 30 -11.91 -3.18 -5.60
C ASP A 30 -12.29 -4.15 -6.75
N GLY A 31 -11.32 -4.96 -7.16
CA GLY A 31 -11.48 -5.95 -8.22
C GLY A 31 -11.57 -5.38 -9.63
N ARG A 32 -11.25 -4.10 -9.85
CA ARG A 32 -11.20 -3.51 -11.19
C ARG A 32 -10.11 -4.17 -12.03
N TYR A 33 -8.95 -4.41 -11.43
CA TYR A 33 -7.85 -5.15 -12.04
C TYR A 33 -7.66 -6.47 -11.30
N ASP A 34 -7.57 -7.56 -12.06
CA ASP A 34 -7.47 -8.91 -11.53
C ASP A 34 -6.02 -9.39 -11.42
N ARG A 35 -5.19 -8.98 -12.36
CA ARG A 35 -3.79 -9.40 -12.41
C ARG A 35 -2.84 -8.24 -12.69
N MET A 36 -1.63 -8.38 -12.13
CA MET A 36 -0.48 -7.57 -12.46
C MET A 36 0.60 -8.47 -13.06
N GLU A 37 1.09 -8.11 -14.22
CA GLU A 37 2.16 -8.79 -14.93
C GLU A 37 3.33 -7.86 -15.15
N PHE A 38 4.53 -8.42 -15.28
CA PHE A 38 5.74 -7.69 -15.62
C PHE A 38 6.28 -8.21 -16.94
N ASP A 39 6.55 -7.31 -17.89
CA ASP A 39 7.24 -7.67 -19.13
C ASP A 39 8.73 -7.98 -18.89
N ASP A 40 9.45 -8.32 -19.95
CA ASP A 40 10.88 -8.68 -19.86
C ASP A 40 11.77 -7.50 -19.43
N ASN A 41 11.25 -6.27 -19.48
CA ASN A 41 11.89 -5.05 -18.98
C ASN A 41 11.35 -4.61 -17.62
N TYR A 42 10.57 -5.48 -16.94
CA TYR A 42 9.89 -5.18 -15.67
C TYR A 42 8.90 -4.01 -15.73
N ARG A 43 8.34 -3.73 -16.91
CA ARG A 43 7.25 -2.77 -17.03
C ARG A 43 5.96 -3.43 -16.57
N VAL A 44 5.19 -2.68 -15.81
CA VAL A 44 3.92 -3.15 -15.25
C VAL A 44 2.82 -3.14 -16.31
N ARG A 45 2.07 -4.22 -16.35
CA ARG A 45 0.79 -4.35 -17.05
C ARG A 45 -0.28 -4.77 -16.05
N LEU A 46 -1.43 -4.15 -16.14
CA LEU A 46 -2.61 -4.58 -15.38
C LEU A 46 -3.60 -5.25 -16.34
N LEU A 47 -4.20 -6.33 -15.89
CA LEU A 47 -5.24 -7.03 -16.61
C LEU A 47 -6.52 -6.95 -15.78
N ASP A 48 -7.64 -6.66 -16.46
CA ASP A 48 -8.96 -6.74 -15.83
C ASP A 48 -9.51 -8.17 -15.88
N ARG A 49 -10.74 -8.36 -15.37
CA ARG A 49 -11.42 -9.65 -15.37
C ARG A 49 -11.75 -10.20 -16.77
N PHE A 50 -11.66 -9.37 -17.81
CA PHE A 50 -11.88 -9.77 -19.20
C PHE A 50 -10.56 -10.06 -19.93
N GLU A 51 -9.44 -10.04 -19.20
CA GLU A 51 -8.07 -10.21 -19.71
C GLU A 51 -7.62 -9.07 -20.66
N ASP A 52 -8.33 -7.94 -20.68
CA ASP A 52 -7.86 -6.75 -21.35
C ASP A 52 -6.62 -6.20 -20.63
N SER A 53 -5.54 -6.01 -21.40
CA SER A 53 -4.24 -5.61 -20.85
C SER A 53 -4.00 -4.12 -21.03
N TYR A 54 -3.66 -3.46 -19.94
CA TYR A 54 -3.41 -2.03 -19.87
C TYR A 54 -1.97 -1.74 -19.44
N VAL A 55 -1.26 -0.93 -20.21
CA VAL A 55 0.09 -0.47 -19.90
C VAL A 55 0.00 0.71 -18.93
N ILE A 56 0.86 0.75 -17.91
CA ILE A 56 0.81 1.74 -16.82
C ILE A 56 0.83 3.20 -17.32
N ASP A 57 1.46 3.48 -18.47
CA ASP A 57 1.53 4.81 -19.07
C ASP A 57 0.16 5.40 -19.50
N ARG A 58 -0.89 4.59 -19.50
CA ARG A 58 -2.27 5.00 -19.83
C ARG A 58 -3.15 5.25 -18.63
N PHE A 59 -2.64 5.03 -17.43
CA PHE A 59 -3.41 5.18 -16.20
C PHE A 59 -3.50 6.63 -15.72
N SER A 60 -4.57 6.93 -15.00
CA SER A 60 -4.62 8.13 -14.17
C SER A 60 -3.53 8.05 -13.09
N GLY A 61 -3.07 9.21 -12.58
CA GLY A 61 -2.04 9.24 -11.53
C GLY A 61 -2.36 8.29 -10.37
N GLY A 62 -3.58 8.32 -9.85
CA GLY A 62 -3.98 7.46 -8.74
C GLY A 62 -3.99 5.96 -9.06
N GLU A 63 -4.24 5.56 -10.31
CA GLU A 63 -4.15 4.14 -10.72
C GLU A 63 -2.70 3.68 -10.85
N ALA A 64 -1.84 4.53 -11.39
CA ALA A 64 -0.40 4.27 -11.47
C ALA A 64 0.22 4.15 -10.06
N ASP A 65 -0.22 4.98 -9.11
CA ASP A 65 0.26 4.94 -7.73
C ASP A 65 -0.18 3.67 -7.01
N VAL A 66 -1.42 3.23 -7.19
CA VAL A 66 -1.91 1.95 -6.66
C VAL A 66 -1.13 0.77 -7.23
N ALA A 67 -0.87 0.75 -8.54
CA ALA A 67 -0.06 -0.28 -9.17
C ALA A 67 1.38 -0.29 -8.63
N SER A 68 1.99 0.89 -8.51
CA SER A 68 3.33 1.04 -7.95
C SER A 68 3.41 0.58 -6.49
N LEU A 69 2.43 0.96 -5.67
CA LEU A 69 2.32 0.53 -4.28
C LEU A 69 2.20 -1.00 -4.19
N SER A 70 1.31 -1.61 -5.00
CA SER A 70 1.13 -3.06 -5.05
C SER A 70 2.44 -3.79 -5.35
N ALA A 71 3.17 -3.35 -6.36
CA ALA A 71 4.46 -3.94 -6.75
C ALA A 71 5.51 -3.82 -5.64
N ARG A 72 5.63 -2.64 -5.00
CA ARG A 72 6.60 -2.39 -3.93
C ARG A 72 6.31 -3.23 -2.68
N VAL A 73 5.06 -3.30 -2.27
CA VAL A 73 4.66 -4.12 -1.10
C VAL A 73 4.84 -5.60 -1.39
N ALA A 74 4.49 -6.07 -2.59
CA ALA A 74 4.71 -7.46 -3.01
C ALA A 74 6.20 -7.82 -2.98
N LEU A 75 7.06 -6.95 -3.50
CA LEU A 75 8.51 -7.14 -3.47
C LEU A 75 9.04 -7.20 -2.02
N SER A 76 8.57 -6.31 -1.16
CA SER A 76 8.94 -6.28 0.25
C SER A 76 8.55 -7.58 0.96
N LYS A 77 7.34 -8.11 0.72
CA LYS A 77 6.89 -9.41 1.26
C LYS A 77 7.80 -10.57 0.81
N ILE A 78 8.18 -10.61 -0.47
CA ILE A 78 9.03 -11.67 -1.00
C ILE A 78 10.43 -11.61 -0.39
N ILE A 79 10.98 -10.41 -0.22
CA ILE A 79 12.30 -10.22 0.42
C ILE A 79 12.23 -10.70 1.88
N ALA A 80 11.18 -10.33 2.62
CA ALA A 80 10.95 -10.76 3.99
C ALA A 80 10.91 -12.29 4.11
N ALA A 81 10.09 -12.94 3.27
CA ALA A 81 9.93 -14.39 3.29
C ALA A 81 11.24 -15.13 3.00
N ARG A 82 12.10 -14.59 2.13
CA ARG A 82 13.42 -15.17 1.80
C ARG A 82 14.47 -14.95 2.89
N GLY A 83 14.34 -13.87 3.66
CA GLY A 83 15.23 -13.55 4.79
C GLY A 83 14.96 -14.41 6.03
N GLY A 84 14.00 -15.33 5.98
CA GLY A 84 13.67 -16.23 7.10
C GLY A 84 12.90 -15.58 8.24
N GLY A 85 12.32 -14.39 8.02
CA GLY A 85 11.55 -13.67 9.02
C GLY A 85 10.48 -12.76 8.42
N THR A 86 9.66 -12.20 9.29
CA THR A 86 8.81 -11.03 8.97
C THR A 86 9.69 -9.80 8.88
N LEU A 87 9.46 -8.92 7.90
CA LEU A 87 10.03 -7.58 7.95
C LEU A 87 9.54 -6.90 9.22
N GLY A 88 10.46 -6.33 10.00
CA GLY A 88 10.10 -5.67 11.25
C GLY A 88 9.15 -4.50 11.03
N PHE A 89 9.28 -3.77 9.92
CA PHE A 89 8.43 -2.62 9.62
C PHE A 89 8.34 -2.34 8.11
N LEU A 90 7.30 -1.60 7.73
CA LEU A 90 7.07 -1.03 6.40
C LEU A 90 6.90 0.48 6.55
N VAL A 91 7.55 1.28 5.70
CA VAL A 91 7.38 2.74 5.65
C VAL A 91 6.72 3.12 4.33
N LEU A 92 5.63 3.85 4.40
CA LEU A 92 4.88 4.38 3.27
C LEU A 92 4.89 5.91 3.35
N ASP A 93 5.54 6.53 2.39
CA ASP A 93 5.72 7.97 2.33
C ASP A 93 4.83 8.56 1.23
N GLU A 94 3.91 9.45 1.63
CA GLU A 94 2.98 10.21 0.77
C GLU A 94 2.18 9.38 -0.25
N VAL A 95 1.84 8.12 0.07
CA VAL A 95 1.14 7.20 -0.86
C VAL A 95 -0.35 7.54 -1.07
N PHE A 96 -0.91 8.46 -0.32
CA PHE A 96 -2.34 8.80 -0.35
C PHE A 96 -2.66 10.09 -1.11
N GLY A 97 -1.67 10.93 -1.41
CA GLY A 97 -1.87 12.28 -1.91
C GLY A 97 -2.65 12.37 -3.23
N SER A 98 -2.42 11.45 -4.16
CA SER A 98 -3.06 11.40 -5.47
C SER A 98 -4.36 10.57 -5.51
N LEU A 99 -4.71 9.90 -4.40
CA LEU A 99 -5.85 8.99 -4.34
C LEU A 99 -7.14 9.72 -3.96
N ASP A 100 -8.25 9.33 -4.59
CA ASP A 100 -9.59 9.70 -4.13
C ASP A 100 -9.97 8.99 -2.82
N ALA A 101 -11.03 9.44 -2.16
CA ALA A 101 -11.46 8.92 -0.85
C ALA A 101 -11.74 7.40 -0.87
N GLY A 102 -12.34 6.88 -1.93
CA GLY A 102 -12.63 5.44 -2.07
C GLY A 102 -11.34 4.62 -2.13
N ARG A 103 -10.37 5.04 -2.95
CA ARG A 103 -9.07 4.38 -3.06
C ARG A 103 -8.24 4.50 -1.78
N ARG A 104 -8.28 5.66 -1.09
CA ARG A 104 -7.64 5.81 0.23
C ARG A 104 -8.14 4.78 1.22
N ASN A 105 -9.46 4.60 1.31
CA ASN A 105 -10.06 3.60 2.18
C ASN A 105 -9.62 2.17 1.80
N ASN A 106 -9.60 1.83 0.51
CA ASN A 106 -9.13 0.52 0.05
C ASN A 106 -7.66 0.26 0.41
N VAL A 107 -6.80 1.28 0.28
CA VAL A 107 -5.40 1.19 0.71
C VAL A 107 -5.31 0.94 2.21
N LEU A 108 -6.05 1.68 3.04
CA LEU A 108 -6.05 1.50 4.50
C LEU A 108 -6.53 0.10 4.89
N LEU A 109 -7.60 -0.41 4.28
CA LEU A 109 -8.09 -1.77 4.52
C LEU A 109 -7.07 -2.84 4.10
N ALA A 110 -6.35 -2.64 2.99
CA ALA A 110 -5.30 -3.56 2.58
C ALA A 110 -4.09 -3.51 3.52
N LEU A 111 -3.72 -2.33 4.01
CA LEU A 111 -2.66 -2.16 5.02
C LEU A 111 -3.00 -2.86 6.33
N GLU A 112 -4.26 -2.81 6.76
CA GLU A 112 -4.73 -3.55 7.95
C GLU A 112 -4.48 -5.07 7.81
N ARG A 113 -4.74 -5.63 6.62
CA ARG A 113 -4.45 -7.04 6.34
C ARG A 113 -2.94 -7.33 6.34
N LEU A 114 -2.14 -6.36 5.90
CA LEU A 114 -0.67 -6.47 5.84
C LEU A 114 0.01 -6.40 7.21
N LYS A 115 -0.66 -5.91 8.27
CA LYS A 115 -0.14 -5.93 9.66
C LYS A 115 0.32 -7.32 10.09
N ARG A 116 -0.27 -8.39 9.52
CA ARG A 116 0.16 -9.77 9.79
C ARG A 116 1.52 -10.14 9.18
N SER A 117 1.92 -9.44 8.13
CA SER A 117 3.18 -9.67 7.42
C SER A 117 4.30 -8.75 7.86
N PHE A 118 3.94 -7.61 8.45
CA PHE A 118 4.87 -6.60 8.96
C PHE A 118 4.55 -6.34 10.43
N GLY A 119 5.58 -6.32 11.29
CA GLY A 119 5.39 -6.05 12.72
C GLY A 119 4.87 -4.64 12.99
N GLN A 120 5.21 -3.68 12.12
CA GLN A 120 4.78 -2.30 12.21
C GLN A 120 4.70 -1.67 10.82
N ILE A 121 3.70 -0.80 10.59
CA ILE A 121 3.56 -0.02 9.36
C ILE A 121 3.55 1.47 9.74
N PHE A 122 4.51 2.22 9.19
CA PHE A 122 4.58 3.67 9.30
C PHE A 122 3.99 4.30 8.06
N ILE A 123 3.09 5.25 8.25
CA ILE A 123 2.48 6.03 7.19
C ILE A 123 2.86 7.49 7.41
N ILE A 124 3.53 8.08 6.44
CA ILE A 124 3.81 9.51 6.40
C ILE A 124 2.79 10.13 5.45
N SER A 125 1.95 11.02 5.96
CA SER A 125 0.89 11.65 5.15
C SER A 125 0.39 12.94 5.78
N HIS A 126 0.05 13.90 4.94
CA HIS A 126 -0.64 15.14 5.32
C HIS A 126 -2.18 15.04 5.11
N VAL A 127 -2.69 13.88 4.70
CA VAL A 127 -4.11 13.67 4.41
C VAL A 127 -4.90 13.44 5.70
N ALA A 128 -5.83 14.34 6.03
CA ALA A 128 -6.59 14.32 7.28
C ALA A 128 -7.40 13.02 7.46
N GLU A 129 -8.05 12.53 6.40
CA GLU A 129 -8.85 11.29 6.46
C GLU A 129 -8.01 10.05 6.83
N VAL A 130 -6.70 10.06 6.53
CA VAL A 130 -5.79 8.99 6.94
C VAL A 130 -5.48 9.09 8.42
N GLN A 131 -5.25 10.31 8.92
CA GLN A 131 -4.94 10.57 10.33
C GLN A 131 -6.14 10.26 11.24
N GLU A 132 -7.36 10.53 10.78
CA GLU A 132 -8.61 10.30 11.51
C GLU A 132 -9.16 8.87 11.37
N SER A 133 -8.50 8.03 10.57
CA SER A 133 -8.97 6.67 10.32
C SER A 133 -8.86 5.78 11.56
N ALA A 134 -9.94 5.08 11.89
CA ALA A 134 -9.95 4.08 12.95
C ALA A 134 -9.02 2.87 12.70
N LEU A 135 -8.49 2.74 11.48
CA LEU A 135 -7.51 1.71 11.13
C LEU A 135 -6.07 2.09 11.51
N VAL A 136 -5.84 3.34 11.89
CA VAL A 136 -4.54 3.85 12.36
C VAL A 136 -4.50 3.75 13.88
N ASP A 137 -3.52 3.04 14.42
CA ASP A 137 -3.44 2.79 15.86
C ASP A 137 -2.89 4.00 16.62
N GLU A 138 -1.96 4.74 16.03
CA GLU A 138 -1.32 5.92 16.65
C GLU A 138 -1.00 6.99 15.60
N VAL A 139 -1.20 8.24 15.98
CA VAL A 139 -0.84 9.41 15.17
C VAL A 139 0.21 10.23 15.88
N TRP A 140 1.27 10.58 15.15
CA TRP A 140 2.35 11.43 15.61
C TRP A 140 2.44 12.66 14.71
N MET A 141 2.32 13.83 15.28
CA MET A 141 2.43 15.10 14.57
C MET A 141 3.85 15.64 14.65
N LEU A 142 4.41 15.98 13.49
CA LEU A 142 5.68 16.69 13.38
C LEU A 142 5.36 18.15 13.08
N GLU A 143 5.89 19.05 13.88
CA GLU A 143 5.72 20.51 13.73
C GLU A 143 7.09 21.17 13.76
N GLU A 144 7.30 22.17 12.90
CA GLU A 144 8.50 22.99 12.89
C GLU A 144 8.15 24.37 13.40
N ASP A 145 8.94 24.87 14.35
CA ASP A 145 8.77 26.22 14.90
C ASP A 145 9.45 27.30 14.02
N GLU A 146 9.26 28.57 14.37
CA GLU A 146 9.80 29.72 13.63
C GLU A 146 11.33 29.72 13.56
N ASP A 147 12.00 29.02 14.47
CA ASP A 147 13.46 28.89 14.54
C ASP A 147 13.97 27.66 13.76
N GLY A 148 13.09 26.94 13.05
CA GLY A 148 13.44 25.73 12.27
C GLY A 148 13.69 24.48 13.14
N LYS A 149 13.22 24.47 14.37
CA LYS A 149 13.32 23.33 15.27
C LYS A 149 12.10 22.45 15.16
N SER A 150 12.32 21.20 14.82
CA SER A 150 11.24 20.21 14.72
C SER A 150 10.88 19.61 16.08
N THR A 151 9.60 19.52 16.35
CA THR A 151 9.03 18.84 17.52
C THR A 151 8.11 17.71 17.09
N VAL A 152 8.06 16.66 17.91
CA VAL A 152 7.21 15.49 17.67
C VAL A 152 6.28 15.33 18.86
N ARG A 153 4.97 15.24 18.61
CA ARG A 153 4.00 14.96 19.65
C ARG A 153 3.02 13.86 19.24
N ARG A 154 2.64 13.02 20.16
CA ARG A 154 1.56 12.06 19.97
C ARG A 154 0.22 12.78 20.01
N VAL A 155 -0.67 12.48 19.05
CA VAL A 155 -2.04 12.98 19.03
C VAL A 155 -2.95 11.94 19.68
N GLU A 156 -3.70 12.35 20.69
CA GLU A 156 -4.74 11.50 21.26
C GLU A 156 -5.90 11.45 20.26
N GLN A 157 -6.14 10.27 19.69
CA GLN A 157 -7.33 10.06 18.87
C GLN A 157 -8.54 9.99 19.79
N SER A 158 -9.46 10.92 19.63
CA SER A 158 -10.78 10.81 20.25
C SER A 158 -11.55 9.72 19.52
N LEU A 159 -11.46 8.50 19.98
CA LEU A 159 -12.37 7.44 19.52
C LEU A 159 -13.80 7.92 19.77
N PRO A 160 -14.72 7.86 18.79
CA PRO A 160 -16.12 8.15 19.04
C PRO A 160 -16.60 7.24 20.18
N GLN A 161 -17.09 7.86 21.26
CA GLN A 161 -17.60 7.09 22.39
C GLN A 161 -18.87 6.34 21.95
N PRO A 162 -19.14 5.14 22.49
CA PRO A 162 -20.37 4.39 22.18
C PRO A 162 -21.67 5.17 22.41
N ALA A 163 -21.63 6.28 23.14
CA ALA A 163 -22.75 7.17 23.39
C ALA A 163 -23.18 7.99 22.16
N ASP A 164 -22.30 8.17 21.16
CA ASP A 164 -22.62 8.94 19.94
C ASP A 164 -23.37 8.11 18.88
N LEU A 165 -23.59 6.81 19.16
CA LEU A 165 -24.33 5.88 18.30
C LEU A 165 -25.82 5.75 18.65
N ILE A 166 -26.39 6.69 19.42
CA ILE A 166 -27.84 6.72 19.63
C ILE A 166 -28.50 7.19 18.34
N VAL A 167 -28.85 6.21 17.52
CA VAL A 167 -29.74 6.38 16.36
C VAL A 167 -31.08 6.86 16.92
N HIS A 168 -31.45 8.09 16.62
CA HIS A 168 -32.83 8.50 16.73
C HIS A 168 -33.64 7.72 15.69
N GLU A 169 -34.29 6.64 16.10
CA GLU A 169 -35.38 6.08 15.31
C GLU A 169 -36.56 7.08 15.27
N PRO A 170 -37.21 7.20 14.10
CA PRO A 170 -38.32 8.12 13.90
C PRO A 170 -39.61 7.68 14.61
#